data_e07fc0e4625873e0efa2fa50b29ba419
#
_entry.id   e07fc0e4625873e0efa2fa50b29ba419
#
_cell.length_a   1.000
_cell.length_b   1.000
_cell.length_c   1.000
_cell.angle_alpha   90.00
_cell.angle_beta   90.00
_cell.angle_gamma   90.00
#
_symmetry.space_group_name_H-M   'P 1'
#
loop_
_entity.id
_entity.type
_entity.pdbx_description
1 polymer ?
#
loop_
_entity_poly.entity_id
_entity_poly.type
_entity_poly.pdbx_seq_one_letter_code
_entity_poly.pdbx_strand_id
1 'polypeptide(L)'
;MKKIPRQSYAAMYGPTTGDKVRLADTELFVEVEKDLTVYGEEVKFGGGKVIRDGMGQSQVSRSDGAVDTVITNALILDVTGIYKADIGLKNGNIDHIGKAGNPDTQPGVDIIIGPGTEVIAGEGKIVTAGGFDSHIHFICPQQIDDALHSGITTMLGGGTGPAHGTLATTCTPGPWHIGRMLQSSDAFSMNLAYAGKGNSSLPSGLKEQVLGGAAALKLHEDWGSTPGAIDNCLNVADQFDVQVMIHTDTLNESGFVENTINAINKRTIHTFHTEGAGGGHAPDIIKICGEPYVLPSSTNPTRPFTVNTVEEHLDMLMVCHHLDKSIPEDVAFAESRIRRETMAAEDILHDMGAFSIIASDSQAMGRVGEVIIRTWQTAHKMKVQRGRLSEEQGDNDNIRVKRYIAKYTINPSIAHGISSYVGSLEKNKRADIVIWDPAFFGVKPEMVLIGGVITCAQMGDPNASIPTPQPVYSRPMFGAYGGGPSQNSLLFVSGISI
;
A
#
# COMPACT_ATOMS: atom_id res chain seq x y z
N MET A 1 -26.33 28.41 -24.93
CA MET A 1 -25.63 27.32 -24.30
C MET A 1 -26.66 26.32 -23.77
N LYS A 2 -26.63 25.05 -24.19
CA LYS A 2 -27.53 24.01 -23.64
C LYS A 2 -27.04 23.68 -22.22
N LYS A 3 -27.94 23.70 -21.23
CA LYS A 3 -27.64 23.27 -19.86
C LYS A 3 -27.85 21.77 -19.77
N ILE A 4 -26.90 21.07 -19.18
CA ILE A 4 -26.97 19.65 -18.86
C ILE A 4 -27.22 19.52 -17.35
N PRO A 5 -28.19 18.70 -16.88
CA PRO A 5 -28.35 18.44 -15.46
C PRO A 5 -27.09 17.85 -14.85
N ARG A 6 -26.73 18.26 -13.64
CA ARG A 6 -25.49 17.81 -12.95
C ARG A 6 -25.41 16.28 -12.85
N GLN A 7 -26.51 15.62 -12.54
CA GLN A 7 -26.61 14.15 -12.49
C GLN A 7 -26.28 13.50 -13.84
N SER A 8 -26.80 14.08 -14.95
CA SER A 8 -26.50 13.57 -16.30
C SER A 8 -25.02 13.80 -16.68
N TYR A 9 -24.44 14.91 -16.26
CA TYR A 9 -23.01 15.17 -16.44
C TYR A 9 -22.16 14.15 -15.68
N ALA A 10 -22.45 13.93 -14.40
CA ALA A 10 -21.73 12.94 -13.59
C ALA A 10 -21.86 11.50 -14.15
N ALA A 11 -23.01 11.13 -14.69
CA ALA A 11 -23.21 9.84 -15.34
C ALA A 11 -22.40 9.69 -16.64
N MET A 12 -22.10 10.79 -17.35
CA MET A 12 -21.29 10.75 -18.58
C MET A 12 -19.78 10.86 -18.32
N TYR A 13 -19.36 11.72 -17.39
CA TYR A 13 -17.97 12.13 -17.22
C TYR A 13 -17.46 12.01 -15.77
N GLY A 14 -18.23 11.37 -14.89
CA GLY A 14 -17.91 11.27 -13.48
C GLY A 14 -18.23 12.53 -12.68
N PRO A 15 -18.03 12.48 -11.36
CA PRO A 15 -18.26 13.60 -10.45
C PRO A 15 -17.32 14.76 -10.75
N THR A 16 -17.78 16.01 -10.46
CA THR A 16 -17.00 17.23 -10.65
C THR A 16 -16.95 18.04 -9.35
N THR A 17 -16.22 19.15 -9.32
CA THR A 17 -15.99 19.99 -8.13
C THR A 17 -17.26 20.20 -7.29
N GLY A 18 -17.17 19.87 -6.01
CA GLY A 18 -18.25 19.96 -5.03
C GLY A 18 -19.25 18.79 -5.05
N ASP A 19 -19.09 17.80 -5.96
CA ASP A 19 -19.86 16.56 -5.89
C ASP A 19 -19.29 15.69 -4.76
N LYS A 20 -20.20 14.95 -4.07
CA LYS A 20 -19.82 14.02 -3.02
C LYS A 20 -19.95 12.58 -3.50
N VAL A 21 -18.97 11.77 -3.13
CA VAL A 21 -18.92 10.35 -3.45
C VAL A 21 -18.79 9.56 -2.15
N ARG A 22 -19.68 8.60 -1.94
CA ARG A 22 -19.60 7.66 -0.82
C ARG A 22 -18.57 6.57 -1.14
N LEU A 23 -17.75 6.24 -0.17
CA LEU A 23 -16.75 5.18 -0.29
C LEU A 23 -17.34 3.85 0.15
N ALA A 24 -17.67 2.99 -0.80
CA ALA A 24 -18.31 1.68 -0.59
C ALA A 24 -19.54 1.77 0.36
N ASP A 25 -19.74 0.77 1.20
CA ASP A 25 -20.79 0.75 2.22
C ASP A 25 -20.29 1.30 3.56
N THR A 26 -19.73 2.52 3.55
CA THR A 26 -19.23 3.21 4.73
C THR A 26 -19.95 4.53 4.95
N GLU A 27 -19.74 5.18 6.09
CA GLU A 27 -20.20 6.56 6.35
C GLU A 27 -19.16 7.61 5.94
N LEU A 28 -18.20 7.24 5.07
CA LEU A 28 -17.18 8.15 4.55
C LEU A 28 -17.63 8.75 3.23
N PHE A 29 -17.65 10.08 3.16
CA PHE A 29 -17.99 10.84 1.97
C PHE A 29 -16.84 11.76 1.59
N VAL A 30 -16.32 11.60 0.38
CA VAL A 30 -15.36 12.52 -0.19
C VAL A 30 -16.05 13.57 -1.04
N GLU A 31 -15.54 14.79 -1.02
CA GLU A 31 -15.96 15.88 -1.89
C GLU A 31 -14.86 16.18 -2.89
N VAL A 32 -15.22 16.30 -4.16
CA VAL A 32 -14.29 16.65 -5.24
C VAL A 32 -13.80 18.09 -5.04
N GLU A 33 -12.52 18.25 -4.73
CA GLU A 33 -11.90 19.55 -4.40
C GLU A 33 -11.73 20.42 -5.65
N LYS A 34 -11.39 19.81 -6.78
CA LYS A 34 -11.17 20.47 -8.08
C LYS A 34 -11.40 19.53 -9.25
N ASP A 35 -11.63 20.09 -10.43
CA ASP A 35 -11.72 19.37 -11.70
C ASP A 35 -10.67 19.98 -12.64
N LEU A 36 -9.74 19.16 -13.12
CA LEU A 36 -8.67 19.57 -14.03
C LEU A 36 -9.06 19.38 -15.51
N THR A 37 -10.20 18.72 -15.77
CA THR A 37 -10.79 18.69 -17.11
C THR A 37 -11.56 19.97 -17.38
N VAL A 38 -11.85 20.26 -18.64
CA VAL A 38 -12.56 21.48 -19.03
C VAL A 38 -13.98 21.11 -19.44
N TYR A 39 -14.96 21.72 -18.77
CA TYR A 39 -16.37 21.48 -19.02
C TYR A 39 -16.77 21.71 -20.50
N GLY A 40 -17.27 20.65 -21.13
CA GLY A 40 -17.64 20.63 -22.54
C GLY A 40 -16.50 20.26 -23.51
N GLU A 41 -15.31 19.98 -22.97
CA GLU A 41 -14.13 19.54 -23.74
C GLU A 41 -13.59 18.19 -23.23
N GLU A 42 -14.35 17.50 -22.38
CA GLU A 42 -13.97 16.21 -21.84
C GLU A 42 -13.78 15.16 -22.92
N VAL A 43 -12.73 14.39 -22.82
CA VAL A 43 -12.49 13.26 -23.74
C VAL A 43 -13.16 12.00 -23.20
N LYS A 44 -13.69 11.19 -24.09
CA LYS A 44 -14.31 9.90 -23.79
C LYS A 44 -14.22 8.98 -24.97
N PHE A 45 -13.90 7.69 -24.72
CA PHE A 45 -13.89 6.65 -25.74
C PHE A 45 -15.26 5.97 -25.86
N GLY A 46 -15.61 5.53 -27.08
CA GLY A 46 -16.82 4.76 -27.37
C GLY A 46 -17.41 5.11 -28.74
N GLY A 47 -18.38 4.33 -29.17
CA GLY A 47 -19.09 4.58 -30.42
C GLY A 47 -19.74 5.97 -30.43
N GLY A 48 -19.37 6.80 -31.40
CA GLY A 48 -19.87 8.19 -31.52
C GLY A 48 -19.31 9.15 -30.44
N LYS A 49 -18.33 8.77 -29.63
CA LYS A 49 -17.66 9.64 -28.65
C LYS A 49 -16.48 10.38 -29.29
N VAL A 50 -15.87 11.30 -28.52
CA VAL A 50 -14.93 12.29 -29.07
C VAL A 50 -13.54 11.73 -29.38
N ILE A 51 -13.07 10.66 -28.70
CA ILE A 51 -11.77 10.06 -28.99
C ILE A 51 -11.85 9.30 -30.32
N ARG A 52 -11.65 10.03 -31.39
CA ARG A 52 -11.60 9.57 -32.79
C ARG A 52 -10.59 10.39 -33.54
N ASP A 53 -10.03 9.83 -34.61
CA ASP A 53 -9.04 10.46 -35.48
C ASP A 53 -9.46 11.87 -35.94
N GLY A 54 -8.60 12.84 -35.74
CA GLY A 54 -8.84 14.25 -36.06
C GLY A 54 -9.84 14.98 -35.17
N MET A 55 -10.34 14.33 -34.11
CA MET A 55 -11.20 14.94 -33.09
C MET A 55 -10.47 14.99 -31.75
N GLY A 56 -10.80 14.13 -30.80
CA GLY A 56 -10.08 14.02 -29.52
C GLY A 56 -8.77 13.23 -29.62
N GLN A 57 -8.58 12.46 -30.67
CA GLN A 57 -7.30 11.86 -31.03
C GLN A 57 -6.56 12.74 -32.04
N SER A 58 -5.31 13.07 -31.75
CA SER A 58 -4.43 13.82 -32.64
C SER A 58 -3.64 12.90 -33.57
N GLN A 59 -2.90 13.51 -34.51
CA GLN A 59 -1.97 12.81 -35.40
C GLN A 59 -0.58 12.61 -34.79
N VAL A 60 -0.36 13.10 -33.57
CA VAL A 60 0.94 13.07 -32.89
C VAL A 60 1.35 11.64 -32.60
N SER A 61 2.56 11.26 -33.03
CA SER A 61 3.09 9.95 -32.75
C SER A 61 3.58 9.83 -31.30
N ARG A 62 3.84 8.60 -30.87
CA ARG A 62 4.43 8.35 -29.54
C ARG A 62 5.79 9.06 -29.37
N SER A 63 6.63 9.04 -30.41
CA SER A 63 7.94 9.72 -30.42
C SER A 63 7.81 11.24 -30.32
N ASP A 64 6.72 11.80 -30.79
CA ASP A 64 6.50 13.25 -30.82
C ASP A 64 5.70 13.77 -29.63
N GLY A 65 5.36 12.89 -28.68
CA GLY A 65 4.78 13.32 -27.41
C GLY A 65 3.49 12.62 -26.96
N ALA A 66 2.82 11.84 -27.83
CA ALA A 66 1.63 11.09 -27.41
C ALA A 66 1.96 10.09 -26.30
N VAL A 67 1.02 9.90 -25.35
CA VAL A 67 1.16 8.96 -24.24
C VAL A 67 0.88 7.51 -24.68
N ASP A 68 1.37 6.55 -23.91
CA ASP A 68 1.12 5.12 -24.16
C ASP A 68 -0.30 4.73 -23.76
N THR A 69 -0.76 5.25 -22.62
CA THR A 69 -2.11 4.99 -22.09
C THR A 69 -2.68 6.27 -21.51
N VAL A 70 -3.99 6.47 -21.63
CA VAL A 70 -4.73 7.53 -20.95
C VAL A 70 -5.85 6.91 -20.11
N ILE A 71 -5.97 7.33 -18.85
CA ILE A 71 -7.15 7.06 -18.01
C ILE A 71 -7.99 8.32 -18.01
N THR A 72 -9.22 8.26 -18.54
CA THR A 72 -10.04 9.46 -18.76
C THR A 72 -10.97 9.76 -17.59
N ASN A 73 -11.13 11.03 -17.24
CA ASN A 73 -12.12 11.55 -16.28
C ASN A 73 -12.13 10.82 -14.92
N ALA A 74 -10.99 10.45 -14.41
CA ALA A 74 -10.84 9.71 -13.16
C ALA A 74 -11.10 10.59 -11.94
N LEU A 75 -11.80 10.08 -10.92
CA LEU A 75 -11.77 10.66 -9.58
C LEU A 75 -10.53 10.15 -8.87
N ILE A 76 -9.50 10.99 -8.83
CA ILE A 76 -8.27 10.70 -8.11
C ILE A 76 -8.51 10.90 -6.62
N LEU A 77 -8.20 9.85 -5.83
CA LEU A 77 -8.18 9.88 -4.38
C LEU A 77 -6.75 9.59 -3.93
N ASP A 78 -6.03 10.64 -3.55
CA ASP A 78 -4.61 10.57 -3.21
C ASP A 78 -4.28 11.53 -2.05
N VAL A 79 -3.11 11.38 -1.46
CA VAL A 79 -2.61 12.29 -0.42
C VAL A 79 -2.47 13.73 -0.93
N THR A 80 -2.22 13.90 -2.21
CA THR A 80 -2.10 15.20 -2.89
C THR A 80 -3.43 15.91 -3.07
N GLY A 81 -4.55 15.20 -2.97
CA GLY A 81 -5.90 15.76 -3.09
C GLY A 81 -6.94 14.75 -3.56
N ILE A 82 -8.18 15.21 -3.59
CA ILE A 82 -9.33 14.47 -4.11
C ILE A 82 -9.90 15.28 -5.27
N TYR A 83 -9.60 14.87 -6.50
CA TYR A 83 -9.89 15.69 -7.66
C TYR A 83 -10.13 14.86 -8.93
N LYS A 84 -10.88 15.44 -9.87
CA LYS A 84 -11.08 14.85 -11.19
C LYS A 84 -9.98 15.28 -12.14
N ALA A 85 -9.42 14.32 -12.89
CA ALA A 85 -8.44 14.56 -13.94
C ALA A 85 -8.37 13.38 -14.93
N ASP A 86 -7.75 13.63 -16.07
CA ASP A 86 -7.20 12.57 -16.91
C ASP A 86 -5.77 12.25 -16.44
N ILE A 87 -5.33 11.00 -16.64
CA ILE A 87 -3.98 10.54 -16.28
C ILE A 87 -3.31 9.96 -17.53
N GLY A 88 -2.20 10.57 -17.94
CA GLY A 88 -1.38 10.07 -19.04
C GLY A 88 -0.22 9.23 -18.52
N LEU A 89 -0.05 8.03 -19.09
CA LEU A 89 1.02 7.09 -18.75
C LEU A 89 1.99 6.93 -19.92
N LYS A 90 3.29 6.99 -19.63
CA LYS A 90 4.34 6.81 -20.63
C LYS A 90 5.56 6.13 -20.05
N ASN A 91 6.10 5.14 -20.76
CA ASN A 91 7.27 4.37 -20.32
C ASN A 91 7.13 3.76 -18.90
N GLY A 92 5.91 3.33 -18.55
CA GLY A 92 5.62 2.74 -17.23
C GLY A 92 5.51 3.73 -16.09
N ASN A 93 5.53 5.04 -16.34
CA ASN A 93 5.41 6.09 -15.35
C ASN A 93 4.20 6.99 -15.64
N ILE A 94 3.78 7.73 -14.61
CA ILE A 94 2.81 8.81 -14.76
C ILE A 94 3.51 9.97 -15.48
N ASP A 95 3.07 10.28 -16.68
CA ASP A 95 3.63 11.39 -17.47
C ASP A 95 3.01 12.74 -17.09
N HIS A 96 1.66 12.78 -17.08
CA HIS A 96 0.91 13.97 -16.67
C HIS A 96 -0.41 13.59 -15.99
N ILE A 97 -0.89 14.48 -15.14
CA ILE A 97 -2.24 14.48 -14.56
C ILE A 97 -2.86 15.83 -14.88
N GLY A 98 -3.92 15.85 -15.69
CA GLY A 98 -4.50 17.10 -16.17
C GLY A 98 -5.60 16.87 -17.19
N LYS A 99 -5.53 17.59 -18.30
CA LYS A 99 -6.49 17.53 -19.42
C LYS A 99 -5.90 16.72 -20.58
N ALA A 100 -6.59 15.64 -20.96
CA ALA A 100 -6.25 14.87 -22.16
C ALA A 100 -7.00 15.35 -23.40
N GLY A 101 -6.41 15.12 -24.57
CA GLY A 101 -7.08 15.38 -25.85
C GLY A 101 -6.15 15.57 -27.04
N ASN A 102 -6.66 16.32 -28.01
CA ASN A 102 -5.98 16.70 -29.22
C ASN A 102 -5.66 18.21 -29.17
N PRO A 103 -4.38 18.61 -29.11
CA PRO A 103 -3.99 20.02 -29.04
C PRO A 103 -4.38 20.83 -30.28
N ASP A 104 -4.62 20.17 -31.43
CA ASP A 104 -5.06 20.87 -32.66
C ASP A 104 -6.53 21.30 -32.61
N THR A 105 -7.33 20.68 -31.76
CA THR A 105 -8.77 20.92 -31.64
C THR A 105 -9.17 21.56 -30.31
N GLN A 106 -8.34 21.47 -29.29
CA GLN A 106 -8.63 21.97 -27.94
C GLN A 106 -7.43 22.66 -27.33
N PRO A 107 -7.60 23.83 -26.69
CA PRO A 107 -6.53 24.49 -25.97
C PRO A 107 -6.23 23.82 -24.62
N GLY A 108 -5.01 24.00 -24.10
CA GLY A 108 -4.62 23.58 -22.75
C GLY A 108 -4.62 22.06 -22.56
N VAL A 109 -4.32 21.31 -23.60
CA VAL A 109 -4.11 19.85 -23.53
C VAL A 109 -2.72 19.57 -22.94
N ASP A 110 -2.70 18.87 -21.79
CA ASP A 110 -1.48 18.42 -21.12
C ASP A 110 -1.09 17.00 -21.55
N ILE A 111 -2.08 16.18 -21.92
CA ILE A 111 -1.94 14.76 -22.22
C ILE A 111 -2.39 14.52 -23.67
N ILE A 112 -1.45 14.29 -24.56
CA ILE A 112 -1.75 14.11 -25.98
C ILE A 112 -2.20 12.67 -26.25
N ILE A 113 -3.42 12.52 -26.76
CA ILE A 113 -3.95 11.26 -27.26
C ILE A 113 -3.57 11.12 -28.72
N GLY A 114 -2.72 10.15 -29.04
CA GLY A 114 -2.29 9.83 -30.40
C GLY A 114 -2.83 8.49 -30.92
N PRO A 115 -2.47 8.09 -32.14
CA PRO A 115 -2.94 6.81 -32.72
C PRO A 115 -2.42 5.58 -31.99
N GLY A 116 -1.33 5.70 -31.21
CA GLY A 116 -0.75 4.62 -30.40
C GLY A 116 -1.19 4.63 -28.94
N THR A 117 -2.14 5.49 -28.54
CA THR A 117 -2.58 5.62 -27.16
C THR A 117 -3.71 4.64 -26.85
N GLU A 118 -3.55 3.79 -25.84
CA GLU A 118 -4.62 2.97 -25.27
C GLU A 118 -5.49 3.81 -24.32
N VAL A 119 -6.75 3.48 -24.19
CA VAL A 119 -7.72 4.25 -23.39
C VAL A 119 -8.35 3.38 -22.31
N ILE A 120 -8.24 3.81 -21.07
CA ILE A 120 -8.95 3.23 -19.93
C ILE A 120 -10.02 4.23 -19.47
N ALA A 121 -11.26 3.77 -19.39
CA ALA A 121 -12.37 4.59 -18.94
C ALA A 121 -12.32 4.78 -17.42
N GLY A 122 -12.11 6.02 -16.96
CA GLY A 122 -12.11 6.40 -15.55
C GLY A 122 -13.40 7.08 -15.10
N GLU A 123 -14.37 7.29 -16.02
CA GLU A 123 -15.62 7.96 -15.72
C GLU A 123 -16.40 7.24 -14.61
N GLY A 124 -16.63 7.93 -13.50
CA GLY A 124 -17.33 7.37 -12.34
C GLY A 124 -16.50 6.36 -11.54
N LYS A 125 -15.22 6.21 -11.82
CA LYS A 125 -14.29 5.37 -11.06
C LYS A 125 -13.42 6.20 -10.13
N ILE A 126 -13.05 5.59 -9.00
CA ILE A 126 -12.02 6.12 -8.11
C ILE A 126 -10.68 5.52 -8.54
N VAL A 127 -9.65 6.36 -8.61
CA VAL A 127 -8.29 5.95 -8.95
C VAL A 127 -7.35 6.31 -7.80
N THR A 128 -6.57 5.33 -7.34
CA THR A 128 -5.59 5.48 -6.26
C THR A 128 -4.23 4.98 -6.69
N ALA A 129 -3.19 5.42 -5.96
CA ALA A 129 -1.90 4.74 -6.03
C ALA A 129 -2.05 3.30 -5.54
N GLY A 130 -1.20 2.40 -6.03
CA GLY A 130 -1.09 1.04 -5.54
C GLY A 130 -0.63 0.99 -4.09
N GLY A 131 -1.14 0.03 -3.33
CA GLY A 131 -0.79 -0.15 -1.94
C GLY A 131 0.63 -0.71 -1.75
N PHE A 132 1.23 -0.38 -0.63
CA PHE A 132 2.52 -0.91 -0.19
C PHE A 132 2.38 -1.58 1.18
N ASP A 133 2.59 -2.89 1.22
CA ASP A 133 2.66 -3.65 2.46
C ASP A 133 4.13 -3.85 2.87
N SER A 134 4.51 -3.28 4.01
CA SER A 134 5.88 -3.27 4.51
C SER A 134 6.16 -4.31 5.61
N HIS A 135 5.26 -5.30 5.78
CA HIS A 135 5.42 -6.35 6.78
C HIS A 135 5.01 -7.72 6.23
N ILE A 136 5.91 -8.35 5.47
CA ILE A 136 5.65 -9.61 4.76
C ILE A 136 6.59 -10.71 5.22
N HIS A 137 6.03 -11.88 5.56
CA HIS A 137 6.75 -13.15 5.65
C HIS A 137 6.70 -13.83 4.29
N PHE A 138 7.82 -13.90 3.57
CA PHE A 138 7.89 -14.56 2.27
C PHE A 138 7.96 -16.08 2.41
N ILE A 139 6.84 -16.70 2.77
CA ILE A 139 6.69 -18.15 2.95
C ILE A 139 6.18 -18.81 1.66
N CYS A 140 4.97 -18.44 1.23
CA CYS A 140 4.36 -18.95 0.00
C CYS A 140 4.16 -17.82 -1.02
N PRO A 141 4.57 -18.00 -2.29
CA PRO A 141 4.43 -16.96 -3.32
C PRO A 141 2.98 -16.68 -3.71
N GLN A 142 2.02 -17.54 -3.42
CA GLN A 142 0.59 -17.35 -3.71
C GLN A 142 0.02 -16.08 -3.04
N GLN A 143 0.63 -15.60 -1.95
CA GLN A 143 0.24 -14.32 -1.34
C GLN A 143 0.39 -13.12 -2.27
N ILE A 144 1.22 -13.24 -3.34
CA ILE A 144 1.38 -12.17 -4.33
C ILE A 144 0.10 -11.99 -5.15
N ASP A 145 -0.58 -13.06 -5.49
CA ASP A 145 -1.89 -12.99 -6.17
C ASP A 145 -2.94 -12.33 -5.25
N ASP A 146 -2.96 -12.71 -3.96
CA ASP A 146 -3.86 -12.08 -2.98
C ASP A 146 -3.57 -10.59 -2.82
N ALA A 147 -2.30 -10.20 -2.83
CA ALA A 147 -1.86 -8.81 -2.79
C ALA A 147 -2.40 -8.03 -4.00
N LEU A 148 -2.16 -8.52 -5.21
CA LEU A 148 -2.66 -7.90 -6.44
C LEU A 148 -4.17 -7.78 -6.46
N HIS A 149 -4.88 -8.84 -6.08
CA HIS A 149 -6.35 -8.86 -6.06
C HIS A 149 -6.93 -7.88 -5.01
N SER A 150 -6.15 -7.46 -4.03
CA SER A 150 -6.54 -6.46 -3.03
C SER A 150 -6.12 -5.03 -3.38
N GLY A 151 -5.27 -4.82 -4.39
CA GLY A 151 -4.73 -3.51 -4.78
C GLY A 151 -3.36 -3.17 -4.18
N ILE A 152 -2.68 -4.13 -3.56
CA ILE A 152 -1.28 -4.00 -3.16
C ILE A 152 -0.40 -4.24 -4.39
N THR A 153 0.53 -3.33 -4.66
CA THR A 153 1.45 -3.37 -5.80
C THR A 153 2.92 -3.41 -5.39
N THR A 154 3.18 -3.22 -4.10
CA THR A 154 4.54 -3.23 -3.54
C THR A 154 4.54 -4.03 -2.22
N MET A 155 5.51 -4.91 -2.05
CA MET A 155 5.67 -5.72 -0.84
C MET A 155 7.11 -5.68 -0.37
N LEU A 156 7.31 -5.42 0.92
CA LEU A 156 8.60 -5.47 1.59
C LEU A 156 8.52 -6.37 2.83
N GLY A 157 9.50 -7.21 3.01
CA GLY A 157 9.60 -8.09 4.16
C GLY A 157 10.80 -9.02 4.04
N GLY A 158 10.73 -10.17 4.63
CA GLY A 158 11.81 -11.15 4.56
C GLY A 158 11.33 -12.58 4.61
N GLY A 159 12.19 -13.47 4.17
CA GLY A 159 11.94 -14.91 4.21
C GLY A 159 12.59 -15.67 3.07
N THR A 160 12.53 -16.99 3.17
CA THR A 160 13.11 -17.93 2.21
C THR A 160 12.19 -19.16 2.01
N GLY A 161 10.89 -19.01 2.24
CA GLY A 161 9.96 -20.13 2.27
C GLY A 161 9.63 -20.56 3.71
N PRO A 162 9.18 -21.80 3.95
CA PRO A 162 8.70 -22.27 5.25
C PRO A 162 9.83 -22.64 6.23
N ALA A 163 10.97 -21.98 6.17
CA ALA A 163 12.05 -22.13 7.16
C ALA A 163 11.63 -21.50 8.49
N HIS A 164 12.05 -22.08 9.61
CA HIS A 164 11.66 -21.61 10.95
C HIS A 164 12.02 -20.15 11.19
N GLY A 165 13.21 -19.70 10.72
CA GLY A 165 13.56 -18.28 10.81
C GLY A 165 12.60 -17.37 10.04
N THR A 166 12.08 -17.77 8.89
CA THR A 166 11.08 -17.03 8.11
C THR A 166 9.70 -17.09 8.76
N LEU A 167 9.31 -18.25 9.28
CA LEU A 167 8.02 -18.41 9.96
C LEU A 167 7.89 -17.44 11.14
N ALA A 168 8.96 -17.31 11.94
CA ALA A 168 8.99 -16.46 13.11
C ALA A 168 9.31 -14.99 12.79
N THR A 169 10.20 -14.73 11.82
CA THR A 169 10.76 -13.41 11.59
C THR A 169 10.68 -12.98 10.13
N THR A 170 10.58 -11.72 9.83
CA THR A 170 10.58 -11.17 8.46
C THR A 170 12.00 -10.90 7.97
N CYS A 171 12.89 -11.91 8.05
CA CYS A 171 14.30 -11.78 7.67
C CYS A 171 14.66 -12.69 6.51
N THR A 172 15.38 -12.17 5.52
CA THR A 172 16.10 -12.92 4.49
C THR A 172 17.59 -12.87 4.83
N PRO A 173 18.14 -13.88 5.55
CA PRO A 173 19.45 -13.75 6.15
C PRO A 173 20.58 -14.02 5.17
N GLY A 174 21.48 -13.06 5.05
CA GLY A 174 22.72 -13.18 4.31
C GLY A 174 22.59 -13.01 2.80
N PRO A 175 23.69 -12.65 2.11
CA PRO A 175 23.68 -12.30 0.69
C PRO A 175 23.29 -13.46 -0.23
N TRP A 176 23.57 -14.71 0.19
CA TRP A 176 23.19 -15.87 -0.61
C TRP A 176 21.66 -16.01 -0.74
N HIS A 177 20.95 -15.93 0.38
CA HIS A 177 19.48 -16.03 0.39
C HIS A 177 18.85 -14.80 -0.29
N ILE A 178 19.34 -13.60 -0.01
CA ILE A 178 18.88 -12.36 -0.66
C ILE A 178 19.01 -12.51 -2.19
N GLY A 179 20.14 -12.97 -2.69
CA GLY A 179 20.36 -13.21 -4.11
C GLY A 179 19.39 -14.24 -4.71
N ARG A 180 19.02 -15.31 -3.97
CA ARG A 180 18.01 -16.30 -4.44
C ARG A 180 16.63 -15.69 -4.50
N MET A 181 16.24 -14.91 -3.49
CA MET A 181 14.94 -14.24 -3.48
C MET A 181 14.83 -13.18 -4.57
N LEU A 182 15.87 -12.37 -4.79
CA LEU A 182 15.92 -11.42 -5.91
C LEU A 182 15.75 -12.12 -7.27
N GLN A 183 16.41 -13.25 -7.49
CA GLN A 183 16.27 -14.02 -8.74
C GLN A 183 14.87 -14.61 -8.94
N SER A 184 14.19 -15.00 -7.87
CA SER A 184 12.82 -15.53 -7.96
C SER A 184 11.80 -14.46 -8.30
N SER A 185 12.10 -13.20 -8.04
CA SER A 185 11.19 -12.06 -8.19
C SER A 185 10.81 -11.76 -9.63
N ASP A 186 11.64 -12.13 -10.61
CA ASP A 186 11.36 -11.94 -12.04
C ASP A 186 10.06 -12.62 -12.51
N ALA A 187 9.58 -13.60 -11.76
CA ALA A 187 8.36 -14.33 -12.07
C ALA A 187 7.07 -13.58 -11.69
N PHE A 188 7.15 -12.50 -10.93
CA PHE A 188 5.99 -11.90 -10.28
C PHE A 188 5.72 -10.48 -10.77
N SER A 189 4.45 -10.20 -11.06
CA SER A 189 3.96 -8.84 -11.31
C SER A 189 3.73 -8.10 -9.99
N MET A 190 4.83 -7.77 -9.29
CA MET A 190 4.81 -7.13 -7.98
C MET A 190 6.14 -6.41 -7.77
N ASN A 191 6.10 -5.20 -7.24
CA ASN A 191 7.32 -4.57 -6.76
C ASN A 191 7.73 -5.23 -5.46
N LEU A 192 8.97 -5.69 -5.38
CA LEU A 192 9.46 -6.47 -4.25
C LEU A 192 10.73 -5.86 -3.64
N ALA A 193 10.86 -6.02 -2.32
CA ALA A 193 12.03 -5.66 -1.56
C ALA A 193 12.26 -6.65 -0.42
N TYR A 194 13.53 -6.97 -0.13
CA TYR A 194 13.89 -7.96 0.89
C TYR A 194 14.68 -7.33 2.03
N ALA A 195 14.28 -7.66 3.26
CA ALA A 195 14.96 -7.25 4.48
C ALA A 195 15.97 -8.29 4.91
N GLY A 196 17.21 -7.86 5.14
CA GLY A 196 18.24 -8.67 5.77
C GLY A 196 17.99 -8.83 7.28
N LYS A 197 18.66 -9.79 7.90
CA LYS A 197 18.64 -10.00 9.35
C LYS A 197 19.45 -8.92 10.07
N GLY A 198 18.79 -8.11 10.90
CA GLY A 198 19.40 -7.00 11.63
C GLY A 198 20.12 -7.41 12.93
N ASN A 199 19.83 -8.59 13.45
CA ASN A 199 20.36 -9.05 14.74
C ASN A 199 21.82 -9.51 14.63
N SER A 200 22.74 -8.61 14.97
CA SER A 200 24.18 -8.86 15.06
C SER A 200 24.82 -7.84 15.99
N SER A 201 25.70 -8.29 16.85
CA SER A 201 26.50 -7.41 17.71
C SER A 201 27.74 -6.84 17.02
N LEU A 202 28.04 -7.28 15.80
CA LEU A 202 29.13 -6.78 14.97
C LEU A 202 28.66 -6.32 13.61
N PRO A 203 29.23 -5.25 13.04
CA PRO A 203 28.71 -4.63 11.80
C PRO A 203 28.97 -5.45 10.52
N SER A 204 29.98 -6.31 10.50
CA SER A 204 30.42 -6.99 9.25
C SER A 204 29.32 -7.81 8.59
N GLY A 205 28.61 -8.63 9.37
CA GLY A 205 27.51 -9.46 8.84
C GLY A 205 26.28 -8.65 8.38
N LEU A 206 26.08 -7.45 8.93
CA LEU A 206 25.01 -6.54 8.46
C LEU A 206 25.42 -5.84 7.16
N LYS A 207 26.67 -5.35 7.08
CA LYS A 207 27.22 -4.73 5.87
C LYS A 207 27.18 -5.69 4.68
N GLU A 208 27.55 -6.94 4.90
CA GLU A 208 27.51 -7.99 3.89
C GLU A 208 26.09 -8.17 3.29
N GLN A 209 25.06 -8.12 4.12
CA GLN A 209 23.67 -8.23 3.67
C GLN A 209 23.21 -7.01 2.87
N VAL A 210 23.56 -5.81 3.33
CA VAL A 210 23.25 -4.57 2.59
C VAL A 210 23.95 -4.58 1.23
N LEU A 211 25.23 -4.95 1.17
CA LEU A 211 25.98 -5.12 -0.08
C LEU A 211 25.39 -6.22 -0.98
N GLY A 212 24.76 -7.24 -0.39
CA GLY A 212 24.07 -8.32 -1.08
C GLY A 212 22.67 -7.95 -1.62
N GLY A 213 22.22 -6.69 -1.41
CA GLY A 213 20.96 -6.20 -1.95
C GLY A 213 19.81 -6.08 -0.93
N ALA A 214 20.06 -6.26 0.37
CA ALA A 214 19.03 -6.01 1.37
C ALA A 214 18.56 -4.54 1.31
N ALA A 215 17.25 -4.34 1.09
CA ALA A 215 16.63 -3.01 1.02
C ALA A 215 16.33 -2.42 2.42
N ALA A 216 16.35 -3.26 3.44
CA ALA A 216 16.13 -2.90 4.84
C ALA A 216 16.82 -3.93 5.75
N LEU A 217 16.92 -3.62 7.04
CA LEU A 217 17.37 -4.56 8.05
C LEU A 217 16.25 -4.80 9.07
N LYS A 218 16.00 -6.07 9.41
CA LYS A 218 14.98 -6.46 10.37
C LYS A 218 15.56 -7.00 11.65
N LEU A 219 15.21 -6.37 12.77
CA LEU A 219 15.45 -6.86 14.12
C LEU A 219 14.24 -7.67 14.61
N HIS A 220 14.49 -8.82 15.20
CA HIS A 220 13.46 -9.66 15.83
C HIS A 220 13.97 -10.31 17.10
N GLU A 221 13.14 -10.40 18.13
CA GLU A 221 13.53 -10.95 19.44
C GLU A 221 14.04 -12.39 19.36
N ASP A 222 13.47 -13.24 18.51
CA ASP A 222 13.89 -14.63 18.33
C ASP A 222 15.38 -14.76 17.93
N TRP A 223 15.94 -13.68 17.39
CA TRP A 223 17.37 -13.56 17.07
C TRP A 223 18.16 -12.78 18.11
N GLY A 224 17.50 -12.29 19.18
CA GLY A 224 18.12 -11.49 20.25
C GLY A 224 18.17 -9.99 19.92
N SER A 225 17.07 -9.26 20.14
CA SER A 225 16.99 -7.79 19.98
C SER A 225 17.51 -7.06 21.24
N THR A 226 18.77 -7.31 21.60
CA THR A 226 19.44 -6.63 22.71
C THR A 226 19.70 -5.16 22.37
N PRO A 227 19.89 -4.26 23.37
CA PRO A 227 20.29 -2.88 23.12
C PRO A 227 21.52 -2.75 22.22
N GLY A 228 22.52 -3.64 22.40
CA GLY A 228 23.72 -3.66 21.56
C GLY A 228 23.44 -4.07 20.10
N ALA A 229 22.56 -5.02 19.87
CA ALA A 229 22.15 -5.41 18.51
C ALA A 229 21.34 -4.29 17.83
N ILE A 230 20.44 -3.63 18.56
CA ILE A 230 19.67 -2.48 18.07
C ILE A 230 20.60 -1.34 17.67
N ASP A 231 21.51 -0.96 18.56
CA ASP A 231 22.45 0.13 18.30
C ASP A 231 23.36 -0.17 17.09
N ASN A 232 23.93 -1.38 17.04
CA ASN A 232 24.78 -1.78 15.91
C ASN A 232 24.01 -1.82 14.57
N CYS A 233 22.76 -2.32 14.59
CA CYS A 233 21.92 -2.36 13.39
C CYS A 233 21.64 -0.95 12.85
N LEU A 234 21.26 -0.03 13.73
CA LEU A 234 20.98 1.35 13.37
C LEU A 234 22.23 2.09 12.88
N ASN A 235 23.41 1.84 13.50
CA ASN A 235 24.67 2.42 13.04
C ASN A 235 25.03 1.98 11.60
N VAL A 236 24.80 0.70 11.27
CA VAL A 236 25.02 0.21 9.90
C VAL A 236 23.96 0.77 8.94
N ALA A 237 22.71 0.82 9.36
CA ALA A 237 21.62 1.38 8.57
C ALA A 237 21.86 2.86 8.23
N ASP A 238 22.29 3.67 9.19
CA ASP A 238 22.63 5.08 8.97
C ASP A 238 23.81 5.23 7.98
N GLN A 239 24.79 4.30 8.04
CA GLN A 239 25.94 4.34 7.11
C GLN A 239 25.53 4.09 5.65
N PHE A 240 24.51 3.27 5.40
CA PHE A 240 24.12 2.81 4.06
C PHE A 240 22.75 3.33 3.60
N ASP A 241 22.14 4.20 4.38
CA ASP A 241 20.82 4.79 4.11
C ASP A 241 19.75 3.73 3.81
N VAL A 242 19.62 2.76 4.71
CA VAL A 242 18.56 1.73 4.66
C VAL A 242 17.72 1.79 5.94
N GLN A 243 16.44 1.42 5.85
CA GLN A 243 15.54 1.44 7.00
C GLN A 243 15.77 0.24 7.92
N VAL A 244 15.61 0.46 9.22
CA VAL A 244 15.52 -0.61 10.23
C VAL A 244 14.06 -0.82 10.61
N MET A 245 13.63 -2.09 10.60
CA MET A 245 12.34 -2.53 11.11
C MET A 245 12.55 -3.36 12.38
N ILE A 246 11.69 -3.22 13.37
CA ILE A 246 11.85 -3.95 14.63
C ILE A 246 10.55 -4.60 15.13
N HIS A 247 10.65 -5.89 15.46
CA HIS A 247 9.82 -6.58 16.42
C HIS A 247 10.58 -6.60 17.75
N THR A 248 10.06 -5.91 18.75
CA THR A 248 10.80 -5.68 20.02
C THR A 248 10.76 -6.91 20.92
N ASP A 249 11.53 -6.87 22.00
CA ASP A 249 11.64 -7.95 22.99
C ASP A 249 10.32 -8.18 23.75
N THR A 250 9.60 -9.23 23.39
CA THR A 250 8.29 -9.57 23.99
C THR A 250 8.42 -10.10 25.41
N LEU A 251 9.53 -10.76 25.73
CA LEU A 251 9.77 -11.38 27.03
C LEU A 251 10.42 -10.44 28.05
N ASN A 252 10.85 -9.25 27.61
CA ASN A 252 11.65 -8.32 28.39
C ASN A 252 12.95 -8.97 28.92
N GLU A 253 13.55 -9.88 28.13
CA GLU A 253 14.79 -10.56 28.47
C GLU A 253 16.01 -9.63 28.45
N SER A 254 15.97 -8.63 27.56
CA SER A 254 17.05 -7.67 27.36
C SER A 254 16.76 -6.30 27.98
N GLY A 255 15.72 -6.19 28.79
CA GLY A 255 15.26 -4.96 29.45
C GLY A 255 13.84 -4.60 29.08
N PHE A 256 13.43 -3.40 29.47
CA PHE A 256 12.07 -2.88 29.26
C PHE A 256 12.04 -1.94 28.05
N VAL A 257 10.85 -1.43 27.71
CA VAL A 257 10.67 -0.53 26.56
C VAL A 257 11.58 0.70 26.60
N GLU A 258 11.88 1.22 27.79
CA GLU A 258 12.79 2.35 27.98
C GLU A 258 14.24 2.02 27.54
N ASN A 259 14.69 0.77 27.74
CA ASN A 259 16.01 0.32 27.27
C ASN A 259 16.05 0.26 25.74
N THR A 260 14.96 -0.19 25.11
CA THR A 260 14.81 -0.19 23.65
C THR A 260 14.80 1.24 23.09
N ILE A 261 14.02 2.16 23.68
CA ILE A 261 13.97 3.57 23.30
C ILE A 261 15.37 4.21 23.42
N ASN A 262 16.07 3.93 24.51
CA ASN A 262 17.44 4.43 24.70
C ASN A 262 18.42 3.88 23.65
N ALA A 263 18.30 2.60 23.29
CA ALA A 263 19.13 1.99 22.25
C ALA A 263 18.86 2.57 20.85
N ILE A 264 17.61 2.92 20.55
CA ILE A 264 17.23 3.61 19.31
C ILE A 264 17.92 4.99 19.25
N ASN A 265 18.02 5.67 20.36
CA ASN A 265 18.79 6.93 20.51
C ASN A 265 18.40 7.99 19.46
N LYS A 266 17.11 8.24 19.28
CA LYS A 266 16.53 9.23 18.35
C LYS A 266 16.84 8.99 16.86
N ARG A 267 17.29 7.79 16.47
CA ARG A 267 17.43 7.39 15.07
C ARG A 267 16.09 6.92 14.52
N THR A 268 15.87 7.10 13.23
CA THR A 268 14.62 6.67 12.58
C THR A 268 14.50 5.15 12.58
N ILE A 269 13.33 4.65 12.99
CA ILE A 269 13.03 3.22 13.03
C ILE A 269 11.56 2.96 12.75
N HIS A 270 11.26 1.89 12.01
CA HIS A 270 9.91 1.41 11.75
C HIS A 270 9.57 0.31 12.78
N THR A 271 8.63 0.57 13.66
CA THR A 271 8.19 -0.39 14.68
C THR A 271 6.97 -1.15 14.21
N PHE A 272 7.00 -2.48 14.34
CA PHE A 272 5.91 -3.38 13.94
C PHE A 272 4.92 -3.59 15.10
N HIS A 273 3.63 -3.88 14.77
CA HIS A 273 2.56 -4.15 15.75
C HIS A 273 2.74 -3.36 17.06
N THR A 274 2.89 -2.06 16.90
CA THR A 274 3.33 -1.13 17.96
C THR A 274 2.33 -0.99 19.12
N GLU A 275 1.13 -1.53 19.00
CA GLU A 275 0.19 -1.63 20.12
C GLU A 275 0.52 -2.78 21.10
N GLY A 276 1.35 -3.74 20.68
CA GLY A 276 1.92 -4.80 21.50
C GLY A 276 1.30 -6.19 21.33
N ALA A 277 0.15 -6.36 20.68
CA ALA A 277 -0.52 -7.65 20.57
C ALA A 277 0.24 -8.66 19.70
N GLY A 278 0.94 -8.20 18.66
CA GLY A 278 1.77 -9.05 17.81
C GLY A 278 3.12 -9.40 18.41
N GLY A 279 3.46 -8.83 19.55
CA GLY A 279 4.75 -8.97 20.22
C GLY A 279 5.43 -7.61 20.45
N GLY A 280 6.36 -7.57 21.36
CA GLY A 280 7.10 -6.37 21.74
C GLY A 280 6.61 -5.76 23.04
N HIS A 281 7.45 -5.67 24.05
CA HIS A 281 7.26 -4.97 25.34
C HIS A 281 5.78 -4.73 25.74
N ALA A 282 4.92 -5.73 25.60
CA ALA A 282 3.48 -5.56 25.82
C ALA A 282 3.15 -5.36 27.32
N PRO A 283 2.28 -4.41 27.68
CA PRO A 283 1.58 -3.47 26.77
C PRO A 283 2.34 -2.18 26.52
N ASP A 284 3.52 -1.99 27.07
CA ASP A 284 4.21 -0.71 27.20
C ASP A 284 4.77 -0.17 25.88
N ILE A 285 4.93 -1.02 24.88
CA ILE A 285 5.47 -0.62 23.56
C ILE A 285 4.67 0.52 22.92
N ILE A 286 3.39 0.64 23.20
CA ILE A 286 2.54 1.72 22.64
C ILE A 286 3.06 3.12 22.99
N LYS A 287 3.85 3.28 24.06
CA LYS A 287 4.48 4.55 24.44
C LYS A 287 5.39 5.11 23.35
N ILE A 288 6.00 4.23 22.54
CA ILE A 288 6.94 4.62 21.50
C ILE A 288 6.30 5.46 20.37
N CYS A 289 4.96 5.40 20.25
CA CYS A 289 4.22 6.26 19.32
C CYS A 289 4.35 7.76 19.63
N GLY A 290 4.78 8.10 20.84
CA GLY A 290 5.08 9.48 21.24
C GLY A 290 6.47 9.98 20.81
N GLU A 291 7.32 9.11 20.27
CA GLU A 291 8.68 9.46 19.87
C GLU A 291 8.68 9.94 18.39
N PRO A 292 9.15 11.18 18.12
CA PRO A 292 9.03 11.79 16.79
C PRO A 292 9.86 11.14 15.69
N TYR A 293 10.82 10.29 16.04
CA TYR A 293 11.68 9.56 15.12
C TYR A 293 11.20 8.12 14.86
N VAL A 294 10.11 7.70 15.50
CA VAL A 294 9.52 6.37 15.33
C VAL A 294 8.42 6.41 14.29
N LEU A 295 8.41 5.41 13.43
CA LEU A 295 7.36 5.18 12.42
C LEU A 295 6.53 3.97 12.86
N PRO A 296 5.47 4.17 13.67
CA PRO A 296 4.70 3.06 14.23
C PRO A 296 3.76 2.47 13.20
N SER A 297 3.71 1.15 13.13
CA SER A 297 2.78 0.41 12.31
C SER A 297 1.90 -0.56 13.09
N SER A 298 0.72 -0.79 12.55
CA SER A 298 -0.22 -1.83 12.96
C SER A 298 -0.19 -3.01 12.02
N THR A 299 -0.58 -4.17 12.54
CA THR A 299 -0.95 -5.32 11.73
C THR A 299 -2.47 -5.40 11.57
N ASN A 300 -2.93 -5.87 10.42
CA ASN A 300 -4.35 -5.79 10.09
C ASN A 300 -5.29 -6.64 10.97
N PRO A 301 -4.92 -7.76 11.61
CA PRO A 301 -5.85 -8.52 12.43
C PRO A 301 -6.38 -7.78 13.65
N THR A 302 -5.65 -6.82 14.19
CA THR A 302 -6.14 -5.99 15.31
C THR A 302 -7.04 -4.84 14.84
N ARG A 303 -7.19 -4.66 13.52
CA ARG A 303 -7.92 -3.54 12.90
C ARG A 303 -9.20 -3.96 12.19
N PRO A 304 -10.32 -3.27 12.39
CA PRO A 304 -10.63 -2.45 13.58
C PRO A 304 -10.84 -3.34 14.80
N PHE A 305 -10.64 -2.80 16.00
CA PHE A 305 -10.96 -3.51 17.24
C PHE A 305 -12.48 -3.79 17.32
N THR A 306 -12.83 -5.06 17.53
CA THR A 306 -14.22 -5.56 17.64
C THR A 306 -14.34 -6.47 18.86
N VAL A 307 -15.54 -6.96 19.12
CA VAL A 307 -15.82 -7.86 20.25
C VAL A 307 -15.02 -9.18 20.17
N ASN A 308 -14.68 -9.64 18.97
CA ASN A 308 -13.97 -10.91 18.76
C ASN A 308 -12.45 -10.75 18.65
N THR A 309 -11.94 -9.52 18.53
CA THR A 309 -10.52 -9.27 18.23
C THR A 309 -9.57 -9.89 19.27
N VAL A 310 -9.94 -9.85 20.54
CA VAL A 310 -9.11 -10.42 21.62
C VAL A 310 -8.97 -11.92 21.47
N GLU A 311 -10.10 -12.64 21.30
CA GLU A 311 -10.11 -14.10 21.18
C GLU A 311 -9.41 -14.57 19.93
N GLU A 312 -9.70 -13.95 18.78
CA GLU A 312 -9.06 -14.25 17.51
C GLU A 312 -7.54 -14.06 17.59
N HIS A 313 -7.11 -12.97 18.25
CA HIS A 313 -5.69 -12.67 18.37
C HIS A 313 -4.96 -13.59 19.35
N LEU A 314 -5.63 -14.00 20.45
CA LEU A 314 -5.12 -15.05 21.35
C LEU A 314 -4.89 -16.35 20.60
N ASP A 315 -5.86 -16.80 19.80
CA ASP A 315 -5.72 -18.01 18.99
C ASP A 315 -4.57 -17.93 17.99
N MET A 316 -4.40 -16.79 17.32
CA MET A 316 -3.31 -16.54 16.39
C MET A 316 -1.96 -16.57 17.11
N LEU A 317 -1.85 -15.89 18.26
CA LEU A 317 -0.62 -15.87 19.07
C LEU A 317 -0.22 -17.28 19.52
N MET A 318 -1.19 -18.06 20.03
CA MET A 318 -0.95 -19.45 20.44
C MET A 318 -0.35 -20.28 19.31
N VAL A 319 -0.88 -20.14 18.09
CA VAL A 319 -0.39 -20.87 16.92
C VAL A 319 0.99 -20.38 16.48
N CYS A 320 1.17 -19.09 16.34
CA CYS A 320 2.43 -18.50 15.81
C CYS A 320 3.63 -18.72 16.74
N HIS A 321 3.40 -18.73 18.06
CA HIS A 321 4.45 -18.95 19.04
C HIS A 321 4.55 -20.40 19.52
N HIS A 322 3.88 -21.36 18.83
CA HIS A 322 3.92 -22.79 19.16
C HIS A 322 3.50 -23.11 20.60
N LEU A 323 2.53 -22.33 21.15
CA LEU A 323 2.01 -22.50 22.49
C LEU A 323 0.92 -23.57 22.52
N ASP A 324 0.76 -24.23 23.69
CA ASP A 324 -0.21 -25.29 23.88
C ASP A 324 -1.33 -24.83 24.88
N LYS A 325 -2.57 -24.85 24.41
CA LYS A 325 -3.75 -24.49 25.22
C LYS A 325 -3.96 -25.39 26.43
N SER A 326 -3.35 -26.58 26.46
CA SER A 326 -3.39 -27.49 27.61
C SER A 326 -2.37 -27.14 28.71
N ILE A 327 -1.44 -26.22 28.41
CA ILE A 327 -0.41 -25.76 29.36
C ILE A 327 -0.83 -24.40 29.94
N PRO A 328 -1.17 -24.32 31.25
CA PRO A 328 -1.62 -23.07 31.86
C PRO A 328 -0.61 -21.91 31.73
N GLU A 329 0.66 -22.21 31.77
CA GLU A 329 1.74 -21.22 31.63
C GLU A 329 1.78 -20.61 30.23
N ASP A 330 1.56 -21.39 29.19
CA ASP A 330 1.47 -20.92 27.80
C ASP A 330 0.25 -20.01 27.62
N VAL A 331 -0.89 -20.40 28.17
CA VAL A 331 -2.11 -19.58 28.15
C VAL A 331 -1.89 -18.25 28.89
N ALA A 332 -1.30 -18.30 30.09
CA ALA A 332 -0.99 -17.10 30.87
C ALA A 332 0.00 -16.16 30.13
N PHE A 333 0.98 -16.75 29.43
CA PHE A 333 1.88 -15.99 28.58
C PHE A 333 1.12 -15.28 27.46
N ALA A 334 0.29 -15.98 26.70
CA ALA A 334 -0.50 -15.40 25.62
C ALA A 334 -1.43 -14.27 26.13
N GLU A 335 -2.16 -14.51 27.22
CA GLU A 335 -3.04 -13.51 27.85
C GLU A 335 -2.27 -12.29 28.38
N SER A 336 -1.02 -12.46 28.78
CA SER A 336 -0.18 -11.33 29.22
C SER A 336 0.14 -10.36 28.08
N ARG A 337 0.12 -10.82 26.81
CA ARG A 337 0.45 -10.05 25.61
C ARG A 337 -0.75 -9.36 25.00
N ILE A 338 -1.88 -10.01 24.99
CA ILE A 338 -3.09 -9.50 24.34
C ILE A 338 -3.81 -8.57 25.30
N ARG A 339 -3.85 -7.28 24.96
CA ARG A 339 -4.47 -6.24 25.78
C ARG A 339 -5.57 -5.54 25.03
N ARG A 340 -6.80 -5.71 25.52
CA ARG A 340 -7.99 -5.04 24.97
C ARG A 340 -7.79 -3.53 24.87
N GLU A 341 -7.20 -2.95 25.88
CA GLU A 341 -7.05 -1.50 26.03
C GLU A 341 -6.12 -0.92 24.97
N THR A 342 -4.99 -1.55 24.69
CA THR A 342 -4.03 -1.08 23.68
C THR A 342 -4.56 -1.29 22.28
N MET A 343 -5.20 -2.44 21.98
CA MET A 343 -5.83 -2.69 20.69
C MET A 343 -7.00 -1.72 20.41
N ALA A 344 -7.80 -1.37 21.43
CA ALA A 344 -8.86 -0.39 21.27
C ALA A 344 -8.33 1.03 21.10
N ALA A 345 -7.26 1.40 21.83
CA ALA A 345 -6.61 2.69 21.72
C ALA A 345 -5.96 2.90 20.37
N GLU A 346 -5.46 1.85 19.75
CA GLU A 346 -4.80 1.87 18.45
C GLU A 346 -5.71 2.44 17.34
N ASP A 347 -7.01 2.11 17.29
CA ASP A 347 -7.97 2.71 16.36
C ASP A 347 -8.01 4.23 16.48
N ILE A 348 -8.03 4.71 17.73
CA ILE A 348 -8.08 6.15 18.05
C ILE A 348 -6.76 6.82 17.62
N LEU A 349 -5.62 6.18 17.90
CA LEU A 349 -4.30 6.68 17.53
C LEU A 349 -4.10 6.72 16.02
N HIS A 350 -4.70 5.78 15.28
CA HIS A 350 -4.76 5.86 13.82
C HIS A 350 -5.55 7.06 13.33
N ASP A 351 -6.71 7.32 13.92
CA ASP A 351 -7.57 8.45 13.55
C ASP A 351 -6.95 9.80 13.91
N MET A 352 -6.17 9.85 14.99
CA MET A 352 -5.36 11.01 15.37
C MET A 352 -4.09 11.21 14.53
N GLY A 353 -3.68 10.20 13.76
CA GLY A 353 -2.44 10.25 12.95
C GLY A 353 -1.17 9.85 13.71
N ALA A 354 -1.29 9.35 14.94
CA ALA A 354 -0.14 8.90 15.72
C ALA A 354 0.47 7.57 15.19
N PHE A 355 -0.35 6.69 14.65
CA PHE A 355 0.10 5.53 13.90
C PHE A 355 0.20 5.86 12.41
N SER A 356 1.39 5.65 11.85
CA SER A 356 1.73 6.08 10.48
C SER A 356 1.33 5.06 9.43
N ILE A 357 1.40 3.76 9.72
CA ILE A 357 1.34 2.67 8.74
C ILE A 357 0.37 1.59 9.21
N ILE A 358 -0.35 1.01 8.25
CA ILE A 358 -1.07 -0.27 8.42
C ILE A 358 -0.45 -1.26 7.44
N ALA A 359 0.06 -2.36 7.96
CA ALA A 359 0.68 -3.45 7.22
C ALA A 359 -0.03 -4.78 7.55
N SER A 360 0.41 -5.90 6.99
CA SER A 360 -0.31 -7.15 7.18
C SER A 360 0.22 -8.05 8.27
N ASP A 361 1.51 -8.26 8.34
CA ASP A 361 2.13 -9.42 8.98
C ASP A 361 1.77 -10.73 8.25
N SER A 362 1.79 -10.65 6.91
CA SER A 362 1.26 -11.69 6.03
C SER A 362 1.98 -13.02 6.22
N GLN A 363 1.21 -14.08 6.29
CA GLN A 363 1.60 -15.48 6.50
C GLN A 363 2.17 -15.80 7.89
N ALA A 364 2.20 -14.80 8.82
CA ALA A 364 2.37 -15.05 10.25
C ALA A 364 1.03 -14.75 10.97
N MET A 365 0.87 -13.52 11.53
CA MET A 365 -0.33 -13.17 12.27
C MET A 365 -1.30 -12.28 11.48
N GLY A 366 -1.20 -12.21 10.14
CA GLY A 366 -2.06 -11.40 9.31
C GLY A 366 -2.14 -11.84 7.85
N ARG A 367 -2.80 -11.02 7.02
CA ARG A 367 -3.09 -11.35 5.62
C ARG A 367 -2.93 -10.12 4.74
N VAL A 368 -2.08 -10.20 3.71
CA VAL A 368 -1.83 -9.10 2.77
C VAL A 368 -3.12 -8.63 2.08
N GLY A 369 -4.01 -9.56 1.72
CA GLY A 369 -5.29 -9.25 1.08
C GLY A 369 -6.26 -8.42 1.93
N GLU A 370 -5.99 -8.25 3.22
CA GLU A 370 -6.87 -7.51 4.15
C GLU A 370 -6.35 -6.13 4.54
N VAL A 371 -5.16 -5.70 4.11
CA VAL A 371 -4.59 -4.40 4.50
C VAL A 371 -5.52 -3.23 4.15
N ILE A 372 -5.94 -3.17 2.91
CA ILE A 372 -6.74 -2.05 2.41
C ILE A 372 -8.13 -2.06 3.02
N ILE A 373 -8.82 -3.20 2.98
CA ILE A 373 -10.18 -3.29 3.52
C ILE A 373 -10.24 -2.98 5.03
N ARG A 374 -9.29 -3.51 5.82
CA ARG A 374 -9.21 -3.25 7.26
C ARG A 374 -8.90 -1.78 7.57
N THR A 375 -8.10 -1.14 6.74
CA THR A 375 -7.83 0.31 6.83
C THR A 375 -9.13 1.11 6.69
N TRP A 376 -9.96 0.82 5.69
CA TRP A 376 -11.22 1.52 5.47
C TRP A 376 -12.31 1.17 6.48
N GLN A 377 -12.34 -0.06 6.96
CA GLN A 377 -13.21 -0.45 8.09
C GLN A 377 -12.84 0.33 9.37
N THR A 378 -11.54 0.52 9.62
CA THR A 378 -11.08 1.33 10.77
C THR A 378 -11.47 2.79 10.61
N ALA A 379 -11.27 3.38 9.42
CA ALA A 379 -11.69 4.75 9.12
C ALA A 379 -13.20 4.95 9.31
N HIS A 380 -14.01 4.01 8.81
CA HIS A 380 -15.47 4.01 8.97
C HIS A 380 -15.85 3.93 10.44
N LYS A 381 -15.29 2.97 11.20
CA LYS A 381 -15.55 2.83 12.65
C LYS A 381 -15.22 4.13 13.39
N MET A 382 -14.10 4.76 13.08
CA MET A 382 -13.70 6.01 13.70
C MET A 382 -14.64 7.16 13.34
N LYS A 383 -15.13 7.22 12.11
CA LYS A 383 -16.18 8.18 11.72
C LYS A 383 -17.45 8.00 12.54
N VAL A 384 -17.92 6.76 12.68
CA VAL A 384 -19.15 6.44 13.42
C VAL A 384 -19.00 6.73 14.91
N GLN A 385 -17.86 6.38 15.51
CA GLN A 385 -17.66 6.50 16.95
C GLN A 385 -17.22 7.89 17.40
N ARG A 386 -16.44 8.60 16.60
CA ARG A 386 -15.83 9.88 16.95
C ARG A 386 -16.39 11.08 16.18
N GLY A 387 -17.23 10.81 15.17
CA GLY A 387 -17.80 11.85 14.33
C GLY A 387 -16.77 12.42 13.36
N ARG A 388 -16.98 13.67 13.00
CA ARG A 388 -16.12 14.44 12.09
C ARG A 388 -14.81 14.85 12.76
N LEU A 389 -13.71 14.86 12.00
CA LEU A 389 -12.46 15.45 12.49
C LEU A 389 -12.59 16.97 12.63
N SER A 390 -11.94 17.54 13.63
CA SER A 390 -11.95 18.99 13.88
C SER A 390 -11.33 19.81 12.74
N GLU A 391 -10.40 19.19 12.00
CA GLU A 391 -9.66 19.78 10.88
C GLU A 391 -10.46 19.81 9.57
N GLU A 392 -11.54 19.01 9.45
CA GLU A 392 -12.33 18.96 8.23
C GLU A 392 -13.03 20.29 7.95
N GLN A 393 -12.99 20.71 6.70
CA GLN A 393 -13.73 21.89 6.20
C GLN A 393 -14.94 21.41 5.41
N GLY A 394 -16.12 21.91 5.75
CA GLY A 394 -17.36 21.47 5.11
C GLY A 394 -17.90 20.14 5.67
N ASP A 395 -18.85 19.56 5.01
CA ASP A 395 -19.50 18.28 5.37
C ASP A 395 -18.97 17.17 4.45
N ASN A 396 -17.70 16.82 4.65
CA ASN A 396 -16.99 15.75 3.96
C ASN A 396 -15.95 15.11 4.91
N ASP A 397 -15.25 14.09 4.44
CA ASP A 397 -14.21 13.35 5.18
C ASP A 397 -12.85 13.39 4.47
N ASN A 398 -12.59 14.43 3.69
CA ASN A 398 -11.39 14.51 2.84
C ASN A 398 -10.09 14.39 3.62
N ILE A 399 -9.98 15.03 4.79
CA ILE A 399 -8.76 14.96 5.62
C ILE A 399 -8.59 13.55 6.20
N ARG A 400 -9.67 12.96 6.74
CA ARG A 400 -9.63 11.58 7.23
C ARG A 400 -9.23 10.62 6.12
N VAL A 401 -9.85 10.74 4.95
CA VAL A 401 -9.59 9.88 3.80
C VAL A 401 -8.13 10.01 3.33
N LYS A 402 -7.59 11.22 3.22
CA LYS A 402 -6.16 11.45 2.89
C LYS A 402 -5.23 10.87 3.97
N ARG A 403 -5.60 10.96 5.25
CA ARG A 403 -4.85 10.34 6.36
C ARG A 403 -4.80 8.81 6.28
N TYR A 404 -5.93 8.19 5.95
CA TYR A 404 -6.02 6.73 5.93
C TYR A 404 -5.42 6.12 4.67
N ILE A 405 -5.57 6.75 3.51
CA ILE A 405 -4.91 6.25 2.29
C ILE A 405 -3.39 6.32 2.40
N ALA A 406 -2.86 7.34 3.07
CA ALA A 406 -1.43 7.49 3.30
C ALA A 406 -0.81 6.29 4.03
N LYS A 407 -1.57 5.61 4.90
CA LYS A 407 -1.07 4.54 5.79
C LYS A 407 -0.59 3.29 5.05
N TYR A 408 -1.10 3.04 3.86
CA TYR A 408 -0.70 1.90 3.03
C TYR A 408 -0.21 2.32 1.63
N THR A 409 0.08 3.60 1.43
CA THR A 409 0.63 4.13 0.18
C THR A 409 1.90 4.93 0.43
N ILE A 410 1.79 6.24 0.66
CA ILE A 410 2.96 7.12 0.75
C ILE A 410 3.74 6.96 2.05
N ASN A 411 3.10 6.70 3.20
CA ASN A 411 3.80 6.60 4.47
C ASN A 411 4.81 5.45 4.52
N PRO A 412 4.45 4.19 4.16
CA PRO A 412 5.45 3.13 4.06
C PRO A 412 6.49 3.42 2.98
N SER A 413 6.13 4.11 1.89
CA SER A 413 7.09 4.48 0.83
C SER A 413 8.14 5.48 1.33
N ILE A 414 7.74 6.46 2.15
CA ILE A 414 8.64 7.39 2.83
C ILE A 414 9.50 6.64 3.85
N ALA A 415 8.87 5.79 4.67
CA ALA A 415 9.56 5.03 5.71
C ALA A 415 10.71 4.17 5.16
N HIS A 416 10.56 3.66 3.94
CA HIS A 416 11.54 2.80 3.28
C HIS A 416 12.33 3.47 2.16
N GLY A 417 12.27 4.81 2.04
CA GLY A 417 13.11 5.59 1.12
C GLY A 417 12.78 5.43 -0.37
N ILE A 418 11.60 4.91 -0.71
CA ILE A 418 11.19 4.65 -2.10
C ILE A 418 10.05 5.57 -2.59
N SER A 419 9.73 6.60 -1.84
CA SER A 419 8.63 7.52 -2.14
C SER A 419 8.80 8.34 -3.43
N SER A 420 10.01 8.42 -3.97
CA SER A 420 10.27 9.00 -5.29
C SER A 420 9.79 8.12 -6.45
N TYR A 421 9.53 6.84 -6.19
CA TYR A 421 9.10 5.87 -7.21
C TYR A 421 7.63 5.48 -7.09
N VAL A 422 7.13 5.26 -5.88
CA VAL A 422 5.80 4.72 -5.59
C VAL A 422 5.09 5.45 -4.44
N GLY A 423 3.83 5.15 -4.20
CA GLY A 423 3.08 5.58 -3.00
C GLY A 423 2.18 6.81 -3.19
N SER A 424 2.22 7.48 -4.34
CA SER A 424 1.28 8.56 -4.69
C SER A 424 1.14 8.72 -6.19
N LEU A 425 0.05 9.33 -6.63
CA LEU A 425 -0.19 9.66 -8.03
C LEU A 425 0.45 11.01 -8.35
N GLU A 426 1.70 10.99 -8.79
CA GLU A 426 2.46 12.17 -9.15
C GLU A 426 3.30 11.94 -10.42
N LYS A 427 3.53 13.01 -11.17
CA LYS A 427 4.37 12.96 -12.37
C LYS A 427 5.74 12.33 -12.08
N ASN A 428 6.20 11.48 -12.99
CA ASN A 428 7.44 10.72 -12.96
C ASN A 428 7.49 9.53 -11.98
N LYS A 429 6.46 9.32 -11.15
CA LYS A 429 6.36 8.08 -10.36
C LYS A 429 5.85 6.92 -11.21
N ARG A 430 6.10 5.71 -10.73
CA ARG A 430 5.60 4.50 -11.39
C ARG A 430 4.09 4.54 -11.53
N ALA A 431 3.62 4.12 -12.67
CA ALA A 431 2.19 3.99 -12.93
C ALA A 431 1.63 2.71 -12.29
N ASP A 432 1.80 2.60 -10.98
CA ASP A 432 1.22 1.56 -10.12
C ASP A 432 -0.11 2.09 -9.60
N ILE A 433 -1.17 1.69 -10.27
CA ILE A 433 -2.49 2.33 -10.18
C ILE A 433 -3.56 1.29 -9.89
N VAL A 434 -4.48 1.63 -8.99
CA VAL A 434 -5.66 0.82 -8.70
C VAL A 434 -6.92 1.59 -9.07
N ILE A 435 -7.77 0.96 -9.87
CA ILE A 435 -9.06 1.49 -10.30
C ILE A 435 -10.17 0.77 -9.55
N TRP A 436 -11.07 1.54 -8.95
CA TRP A 436 -12.15 1.05 -8.11
C TRP A 436 -13.51 1.49 -8.61
N ASP A 437 -14.48 0.60 -8.57
CA ASP A 437 -15.86 1.01 -8.53
C ASP A 437 -16.13 1.63 -7.14
N PRO A 438 -16.74 2.83 -7.03
CA PRO A 438 -17.03 3.46 -5.75
C PRO A 438 -17.81 2.57 -4.78
N ALA A 439 -18.72 1.72 -5.29
CA ALA A 439 -19.49 0.78 -4.48
C ALA A 439 -18.65 -0.32 -3.84
N PHE A 440 -17.46 -0.60 -4.38
CA PHE A 440 -16.53 -1.63 -3.91
C PHE A 440 -15.15 -1.04 -3.50
N PHE A 441 -15.10 0.26 -3.30
CA PHE A 441 -13.87 0.96 -2.92
C PHE A 441 -13.22 0.34 -1.67
N GLY A 442 -11.93 0.02 -1.79
CA GLY A 442 -11.16 -0.60 -0.71
C GLY A 442 -11.50 -2.07 -0.43
N VAL A 443 -12.46 -2.65 -1.14
CA VAL A 443 -12.89 -4.04 -0.97
C VAL A 443 -12.41 -4.90 -2.13
N LYS A 444 -12.62 -4.43 -3.36
CA LYS A 444 -12.37 -5.21 -4.57
C LYS A 444 -11.99 -4.28 -5.72
N PRO A 445 -10.71 -4.26 -6.12
CA PRO A 445 -10.29 -3.52 -7.30
C PRO A 445 -11.01 -4.00 -8.57
N GLU A 446 -11.35 -3.06 -9.45
CA GLU A 446 -11.81 -3.39 -10.79
C GLU A 446 -10.62 -3.73 -11.71
N MET A 447 -9.52 -2.97 -11.53
CA MET A 447 -8.31 -3.14 -12.33
C MET A 447 -7.08 -2.70 -11.53
N VAL A 448 -5.97 -3.41 -11.70
CA VAL A 448 -4.67 -3.07 -11.13
C VAL A 448 -3.64 -2.99 -12.24
N LEU A 449 -2.91 -1.87 -12.28
CA LEU A 449 -1.79 -1.64 -13.17
C LEU A 449 -0.49 -1.63 -12.37
N ILE A 450 0.54 -2.26 -12.91
CA ILE A 450 1.92 -2.14 -12.42
C ILE A 450 2.79 -1.65 -13.58
N GLY A 451 3.51 -0.56 -13.35
CA GLY A 451 4.30 0.08 -14.39
C GLY A 451 3.49 0.44 -15.64
N GLY A 452 2.24 0.87 -15.47
CA GLY A 452 1.35 1.27 -16.55
C GLY A 452 0.74 0.11 -17.36
N VAL A 453 1.01 -1.14 -16.99
CA VAL A 453 0.48 -2.33 -17.66
C VAL A 453 -0.60 -2.99 -16.81
N ILE A 454 -1.72 -3.37 -17.42
CA ILE A 454 -2.82 -4.06 -16.73
C ILE A 454 -2.34 -5.45 -16.33
N THR A 455 -2.19 -5.68 -15.03
CA THR A 455 -1.73 -6.96 -14.46
C THR A 455 -2.86 -7.82 -13.93
N CYS A 456 -3.90 -7.20 -13.40
CA CYS A 456 -5.07 -7.88 -12.86
C CYS A 456 -6.33 -7.06 -13.16
N ALA A 457 -7.45 -7.73 -13.48
CA ALA A 457 -8.74 -7.10 -13.66
C ALA A 457 -9.88 -8.05 -13.34
N GLN A 458 -11.05 -7.49 -13.05
CA GLN A 458 -12.29 -8.25 -12.93
C GLN A 458 -12.82 -8.62 -14.31
N MET A 459 -12.94 -9.91 -14.58
CA MET A 459 -13.46 -10.45 -15.83
C MET A 459 -14.47 -11.56 -15.58
N GLY A 460 -15.43 -11.70 -16.48
CA GLY A 460 -16.34 -12.83 -16.53
C GLY A 460 -15.67 -14.10 -17.07
N ASP A 461 -16.45 -14.96 -17.72
CA ASP A 461 -15.91 -16.11 -18.43
C ASP A 461 -14.85 -15.66 -19.45
N PRO A 462 -13.69 -16.36 -19.58
CA PRO A 462 -12.63 -15.99 -20.53
C PRO A 462 -13.08 -15.86 -21.98
N ASN A 463 -14.18 -16.50 -22.38
CA ASN A 463 -14.77 -16.38 -23.71
C ASN A 463 -15.81 -15.26 -23.84
N ALA A 464 -16.11 -14.53 -22.76
CA ALA A 464 -17.06 -13.43 -22.74
C ALA A 464 -16.37 -12.15 -22.28
N SER A 465 -16.12 -11.22 -23.18
CA SER A 465 -15.50 -9.93 -22.90
C SER A 465 -16.42 -8.95 -22.15
N ILE A 466 -17.70 -9.26 -22.04
CA ILE A 466 -18.70 -8.43 -21.37
C ILE A 466 -19.25 -9.20 -20.18
N PRO A 467 -19.26 -8.61 -18.96
CA PRO A 467 -19.88 -9.20 -17.78
C PRO A 467 -21.39 -9.16 -17.91
N THR A 468 -21.97 -10.15 -18.57
CA THR A 468 -23.39 -10.46 -18.55
C THR A 468 -23.68 -11.37 -17.35
N PRO A 469 -24.90 -11.88 -17.11
CA PRO A 469 -25.23 -12.65 -15.89
C PRO A 469 -24.43 -13.94 -15.76
N GLN A 470 -23.18 -13.80 -15.41
CA GLN A 470 -22.18 -14.83 -15.16
C GLN A 470 -21.25 -14.38 -14.01
N PRO A 471 -20.62 -15.29 -13.29
CA PRO A 471 -19.65 -14.94 -12.26
C PRO A 471 -18.50 -14.10 -12.80
N VAL A 472 -18.14 -13.04 -12.06
CA VAL A 472 -17.00 -12.17 -12.36
C VAL A 472 -15.94 -12.38 -11.28
N TYR A 473 -14.73 -12.60 -11.70
CA TYR A 473 -13.59 -12.86 -10.82
C TYR A 473 -12.44 -11.94 -11.14
N SER A 474 -11.60 -11.63 -10.15
CA SER A 474 -10.29 -11.06 -10.39
C SER A 474 -9.42 -12.07 -11.12
N ARG A 475 -8.84 -11.68 -12.25
CA ARG A 475 -8.05 -12.54 -13.12
C ARG A 475 -6.74 -11.88 -13.48
N PRO A 476 -5.63 -12.63 -13.56
CA PRO A 476 -4.39 -12.12 -14.13
C PRO A 476 -4.58 -11.78 -15.61
N MET A 477 -4.01 -10.66 -16.04
CA MET A 477 -4.02 -10.17 -17.41
C MET A 477 -2.67 -10.43 -18.10
N PHE A 478 -2.51 -10.08 -19.36
CA PHE A 478 -1.27 -10.33 -20.11
C PHE A 478 -0.03 -9.73 -19.45
N GLY A 479 -0.16 -8.61 -18.72
CA GLY A 479 0.93 -8.00 -17.94
C GLY A 479 1.48 -8.88 -16.80
N ALA A 480 0.76 -9.93 -16.41
CA ALA A 480 1.18 -10.88 -15.39
C ALA A 480 1.87 -12.14 -15.95
N TYR A 481 2.09 -12.22 -17.25
CA TYR A 481 2.63 -13.43 -17.88
C TYR A 481 3.90 -13.19 -18.70
N GLY A 482 4.61 -14.28 -18.97
CA GLY A 482 5.80 -14.30 -19.80
C GLY A 482 6.91 -13.41 -19.26
N GLY A 483 7.47 -12.56 -20.11
CA GLY A 483 8.47 -11.56 -19.74
C GLY A 483 7.88 -10.24 -19.17
N GLY A 484 6.53 -10.12 -19.10
CA GLY A 484 5.85 -8.94 -18.61
C GLY A 484 6.26 -8.57 -17.18
N PRO A 485 6.22 -9.51 -16.20
CA PRO A 485 6.56 -9.21 -14.82
C PRO A 485 7.92 -8.54 -14.64
N SER A 486 8.97 -9.07 -15.24
CA SER A 486 10.34 -8.53 -15.12
C SER A 486 10.55 -7.18 -15.82
N GLN A 487 9.62 -6.76 -16.67
CA GLN A 487 9.66 -5.45 -17.33
C GLN A 487 8.79 -4.40 -16.61
N ASN A 488 7.72 -4.84 -15.96
CA ASN A 488 6.71 -3.96 -15.40
C ASN A 488 6.95 -3.67 -13.91
N SER A 489 7.45 -4.64 -13.15
CA SER A 489 7.71 -4.53 -11.70
C SER A 489 9.12 -4.04 -11.40
N LEU A 490 9.32 -3.57 -10.16
CA LEU A 490 10.60 -3.09 -9.65
C LEU A 490 11.12 -4.02 -8.57
N LEU A 491 12.44 -4.21 -8.53
CA LEU A 491 13.15 -4.76 -7.38
C LEU A 491 13.88 -3.63 -6.67
N PHE A 492 13.50 -3.38 -5.43
CA PHE A 492 14.18 -2.39 -4.60
C PHE A 492 15.32 -3.06 -3.82
N VAL A 493 16.50 -2.53 -3.99
CA VAL A 493 17.72 -2.98 -3.31
C VAL A 493 18.43 -1.78 -2.71
N SER A 494 19.37 -2.03 -1.80
CA SER A 494 20.21 -0.94 -1.25
C SER A 494 21.00 -0.26 -2.36
N GLY A 495 21.12 1.07 -2.29
CA GLY A 495 21.84 1.85 -3.33
C GLY A 495 23.31 1.49 -3.50
N ILE A 496 23.94 0.86 -2.49
CA ILE A 496 25.35 0.42 -2.54
C ILE A 496 25.54 -0.93 -3.23
N SER A 497 24.46 -1.69 -3.45
CA SER A 497 24.52 -3.02 -4.10
C SER A 497 24.42 -2.96 -5.63
N ILE A 498 24.17 -1.78 -6.21
CA ILE A 498 24.01 -1.53 -7.65
C ILE A 498 25.34 -1.21 -8.33
#